data_85d414ae2b951a44953efa296a32b7d6
#
_entry.id   85d414ae2b951a44953efa296a32b7d6
#
_cell.length_a   1.000
_cell.length_b   1.000
_cell.length_c   1.000
_cell.angle_alpha   90.00
_cell.angle_beta   90.00
_cell.angle_gamma   90.00
#
_symmetry.space_group_name_H-M   'P 1'
#
loop_
_entity.id
_entity.type
_entity.pdbx_description
1 polymer ?
#
loop_
_entity_poly.entity_id
_entity_poly.type
_entity_poly.pdbx_seq_one_letter_code
_entity_poly.pdbx_strand_id
1 'polypeptide(L)'
;MEKVETTILKNLLFNNDYCRKVLPFIKTEYFENLHEKVVFEEICKFVVSYDNLATKEVLLIETEKRTDINEETYKTICDYVSTLENNVSETNWAVDTTERWCRDRAIYLALMESIKIADGQDEKKSRDSIPSILQQALAVSFDNHIGHDYLNDYEERYESYHRKEEKIPFDLEYFNKITKGGLPNKTLNIALAGTGVGKSLFMCHMASSVLLQGKNVLYITLEMAEDRIAERIDANLLNVNIKDIIDIPKAIYDSKVNTISKKTQGTLIIKEYPTASAHSGHFKSLLNELALKKSFRPDIIFIDYLNICASSRYKSNFSVNSYSYIKAIAEELRGLAVESNVPIFSATQTTRSGFSSSDPDLTDTSESFGLPATADLMFALISTEELEQLGQIMVKQLKNRYNDPTDRKSTRLNSSHLVISYAVFCLKKK
;
A
#
# COMPACT_ATOMS: atom_id res chain seq x y z
N MET A 1 38.48 11.77 18.64
CA MET A 1 37.22 11.03 18.40
C MET A 1 37.44 10.18 17.15
N GLU A 2 37.30 8.88 17.23
CA GLU A 2 37.46 7.99 16.10
C GLU A 2 36.34 8.27 15.10
N LYS A 3 36.65 8.33 13.79
CA LYS A 3 35.64 8.56 12.74
C LYS A 3 34.75 7.35 12.62
N VAL A 4 33.48 7.58 12.27
CA VAL A 4 32.49 6.49 12.09
C VAL A 4 32.94 5.51 11.01
N GLU A 5 33.53 6.01 9.90
CA GLU A 5 34.08 5.21 8.81
C GLU A 5 35.16 4.23 9.31
N THR A 6 36.07 4.70 10.15
CA THR A 6 37.11 3.85 10.78
C THR A 6 36.50 2.78 11.67
N THR A 7 35.48 3.13 12.45
CA THR A 7 34.73 2.17 13.26
C THR A 7 34.04 1.11 12.43
N ILE A 8 33.43 1.50 11.30
CA ILE A 8 32.79 0.59 10.34
C ILE A 8 33.80 -0.41 9.77
N LEU A 9 34.91 0.10 9.20
CA LEU A 9 35.92 -0.74 8.56
C LEU A 9 36.59 -1.70 9.58
N LYS A 10 36.82 -1.22 10.80
CA LYS A 10 37.32 -2.04 11.89
C LYS A 10 36.37 -3.19 12.24
N ASN A 11 35.07 -2.91 12.40
CA ASN A 11 34.10 -3.96 12.70
C ASN A 11 33.90 -4.93 11.53
N LEU A 12 34.01 -4.47 10.28
CA LEU A 12 33.99 -5.35 9.10
C LEU A 12 35.16 -6.33 9.07
N LEU A 13 36.31 -5.95 9.62
CA LEU A 13 37.50 -6.81 9.67
C LEU A 13 37.52 -7.80 10.83
N PHE A 14 36.96 -7.44 11.99
CA PHE A 14 37.15 -8.19 13.20
C PHE A 14 35.88 -8.75 13.84
N ASN A 15 34.69 -8.42 13.31
CA ASN A 15 33.42 -8.88 13.84
C ASN A 15 32.57 -9.55 12.73
N ASN A 16 32.53 -10.89 12.75
CA ASN A 16 31.82 -11.68 11.73
C ASN A 16 30.30 -11.43 11.74
N ASP A 17 29.70 -11.36 12.93
CA ASP A 17 28.24 -11.14 13.04
C ASP A 17 27.84 -9.76 12.55
N TYR A 18 28.65 -8.75 12.83
CA TYR A 18 28.46 -7.42 12.30
C TYR A 18 28.66 -7.39 10.77
N CYS A 19 29.73 -8.00 10.27
CA CYS A 19 30.02 -8.03 8.84
C CYS A 19 28.87 -8.62 8.04
N ARG A 20 28.33 -9.77 8.44
CA ARG A 20 27.19 -10.42 7.78
C ARG A 20 25.92 -9.58 7.79
N LYS A 21 25.66 -8.83 8.86
CA LYS A 21 24.48 -7.97 8.99
C LYS A 21 24.58 -6.70 8.17
N VAL A 22 25.76 -6.12 8.03
CA VAL A 22 25.94 -4.75 7.56
C VAL A 22 26.47 -4.65 6.13
N LEU A 23 27.35 -5.59 5.72
CA LEU A 23 28.03 -5.56 4.43
C LEU A 23 27.09 -5.40 3.21
N PRO A 24 25.90 -6.05 3.14
CA PRO A 24 25.00 -5.93 2.00
C PRO A 24 24.43 -4.52 1.78
N PHE A 25 24.47 -3.67 2.79
CA PHE A 25 23.82 -2.35 2.78
C PHE A 25 24.79 -1.18 2.59
N ILE A 26 26.10 -1.43 2.80
CA ILE A 26 27.12 -0.40 2.60
C ILE A 26 27.52 -0.35 1.13
N LYS A 27 27.62 0.86 0.60
CA LYS A 27 28.10 1.12 -0.75
C LYS A 27 29.44 1.83 -0.70
N THR A 28 30.33 1.53 -1.66
CA THR A 28 31.65 2.18 -1.79
C THR A 28 31.52 3.70 -1.86
N GLU A 29 30.48 4.20 -2.53
CA GLU A 29 30.22 5.64 -2.70
C GLU A 29 29.91 6.39 -1.39
N TYR A 30 29.57 5.68 -0.30
CA TYR A 30 29.33 6.29 1.00
C TYR A 30 30.59 6.81 1.68
N PHE A 31 31.72 6.19 1.42
CA PHE A 31 33.01 6.67 1.91
C PHE A 31 33.49 7.90 1.14
N GLU A 32 34.11 8.85 1.81
CA GLU A 32 34.67 10.06 1.16
C GLU A 32 36.10 9.85 0.70
N ASN A 33 36.92 9.27 1.56
CA ASN A 33 38.36 9.14 1.31
C ASN A 33 38.66 7.93 0.41
N LEU A 34 39.62 8.10 -0.51
CA LEU A 34 40.01 7.07 -1.46
C LEU A 34 40.54 5.80 -0.75
N HIS A 35 41.37 5.97 0.29
CA HIS A 35 41.94 4.85 1.04
C HIS A 35 40.85 4.03 1.76
N GLU A 36 39.80 4.66 2.31
CA GLU A 36 38.67 3.98 2.93
C GLU A 36 37.84 3.20 1.90
N LYS A 37 37.61 3.81 0.71
CA LYS A 37 36.94 3.13 -0.42
C LYS A 37 37.64 1.88 -0.84
N VAL A 38 38.96 1.96 -1.04
CA VAL A 38 39.79 0.82 -1.49
C VAL A 38 39.78 -0.29 -0.45
N VAL A 39 39.97 0.04 0.83
CA VAL A 39 39.92 -0.94 1.93
C VAL A 39 38.56 -1.63 1.98
N PHE A 40 37.48 -0.87 1.88
CA PHE A 40 36.12 -1.42 1.85
C PHE A 40 35.89 -2.35 0.65
N GLU A 41 36.31 -1.95 -0.56
CA GLU A 41 36.20 -2.77 -1.77
C GLU A 41 36.95 -4.10 -1.64
N GLU A 42 38.14 -4.11 -1.10
CA GLU A 42 38.91 -5.34 -0.90
C GLU A 42 38.31 -6.24 0.20
N ILE A 43 37.74 -5.66 1.27
CA ILE A 43 36.97 -6.41 2.26
C ILE A 43 35.77 -7.08 1.57
N CYS A 44 34.99 -6.34 0.77
CA CYS A 44 33.82 -6.87 0.08
C CYS A 44 34.20 -8.02 -0.87
N LYS A 45 35.22 -7.82 -1.71
CA LYS A 45 35.71 -8.86 -2.65
C LYS A 45 36.10 -10.13 -1.92
N PHE A 46 36.83 -10.00 -0.81
CA PHE A 46 37.29 -11.14 -0.03
C PHE A 46 36.12 -11.90 0.61
N VAL A 47 35.23 -11.18 1.28
CA VAL A 47 34.06 -11.79 1.95
C VAL A 47 33.16 -12.51 0.94
N VAL A 48 32.90 -11.89 -0.22
CA VAL A 48 32.08 -12.51 -1.28
C VAL A 48 32.75 -13.75 -1.86
N SER A 49 34.10 -13.76 -2.00
CA SER A 49 34.81 -14.87 -2.62
C SER A 49 35.05 -16.06 -1.67
N TYR A 50 35.23 -15.79 -0.38
CA TYR A 50 35.69 -16.80 0.58
C TYR A 50 34.75 -17.03 1.77
N ASP A 51 33.63 -16.30 1.85
CA ASP A 51 32.63 -16.36 2.95
C ASP A 51 33.30 -16.27 4.35
N ASN A 52 34.35 -15.47 4.47
CA ASN A 52 35.13 -15.29 5.71
C ASN A 52 35.65 -13.87 5.82
N LEU A 53 36.05 -13.43 7.03
CA LEU A 53 36.65 -12.12 7.25
C LEU A 53 38.06 -12.04 6.61
N ALA A 54 38.36 -10.90 6.00
CA ALA A 54 39.69 -10.60 5.50
C ALA A 54 40.65 -10.31 6.68
N THR A 55 41.90 -10.76 6.56
CA THR A 55 42.96 -10.32 7.49
C THR A 55 43.68 -9.08 6.95
N LYS A 56 44.37 -8.34 7.81
CA LYS A 56 45.17 -7.17 7.41
C LYS A 56 46.18 -7.54 6.31
N GLU A 57 46.87 -8.69 6.45
CA GLU A 57 47.85 -9.17 5.51
C GLU A 57 47.22 -9.41 4.12
N VAL A 58 46.04 -10.04 4.08
CA VAL A 58 45.32 -10.29 2.85
C VAL A 58 44.93 -8.98 2.17
N LEU A 59 44.42 -8.00 2.92
CA LEU A 59 44.06 -6.69 2.36
C LEU A 59 45.28 -5.99 1.75
N LEU A 60 46.41 -6.02 2.38
CA LEU A 60 47.63 -5.40 1.85
C LEU A 60 48.13 -6.11 0.58
N ILE A 61 48.09 -7.45 0.54
CA ILE A 61 48.49 -8.23 -0.64
C ILE A 61 47.52 -7.97 -1.81
N GLU A 62 46.22 -7.93 -1.55
CA GLU A 62 45.25 -7.68 -2.63
C GLU A 62 45.28 -6.21 -3.10
N THR A 63 45.53 -5.27 -2.20
CA THR A 63 45.71 -3.85 -2.55
C THR A 63 46.97 -3.64 -3.40
N GLU A 64 48.09 -4.35 -3.14
CA GLU A 64 49.34 -4.27 -3.91
C GLU A 64 49.15 -4.71 -5.38
N LYS A 65 48.22 -5.63 -5.63
CA LYS A 65 47.90 -6.13 -6.99
C LYS A 65 47.08 -5.12 -7.83
N ARG A 66 46.56 -4.07 -7.23
CA ARG A 66 45.75 -3.08 -7.93
C ARG A 66 46.60 -2.22 -8.85
N THR A 67 46.09 -2.01 -10.04
CA THR A 67 46.73 -1.15 -11.08
C THR A 67 46.14 0.25 -11.17
N ASP A 68 45.06 0.49 -10.44
CA ASP A 68 44.30 1.76 -10.44
C ASP A 68 44.72 2.71 -9.31
N ILE A 69 45.68 2.34 -8.47
CA ILE A 69 46.22 3.15 -7.38
C ILE A 69 47.70 3.44 -7.62
N ASN A 70 48.14 4.62 -7.18
CA ASN A 70 49.55 4.99 -7.24
C ASN A 70 50.27 4.58 -5.93
N GLU A 71 51.62 4.63 -5.94
CA GLU A 71 52.46 4.23 -4.85
C GLU A 71 52.23 5.03 -3.56
N GLU A 72 51.89 6.33 -3.69
CA GLU A 72 51.58 7.21 -2.57
C GLU A 72 50.27 6.83 -1.90
N THR A 73 49.22 6.51 -2.70
CA THR A 73 47.96 6.00 -2.21
C THR A 73 48.10 4.65 -1.54
N TYR A 74 48.90 3.74 -2.12
CA TYR A 74 49.19 2.44 -1.51
C TYR A 74 49.83 2.60 -0.12
N LYS A 75 50.82 3.48 0.00
CA LYS A 75 51.48 3.77 1.31
C LYS A 75 50.46 4.30 2.31
N THR A 76 49.60 5.22 1.92
CA THR A 76 48.52 5.76 2.77
C THR A 76 47.57 4.66 3.25
N ILE A 77 47.23 3.69 2.38
CA ILE A 77 46.40 2.55 2.73
C ILE A 77 47.11 1.63 3.74
N CYS A 78 48.41 1.34 3.53
CA CYS A 78 49.20 0.55 4.45
C CYS A 78 49.23 1.18 5.86
N ASP A 79 49.49 2.46 5.93
CA ASP A 79 49.50 3.22 7.18
C ASP A 79 48.10 3.16 7.85
N TYR A 80 47.05 3.38 7.09
CA TYR A 80 45.69 3.35 7.58
C TYR A 80 45.27 1.95 8.08
N VAL A 81 45.52 0.90 7.33
CA VAL A 81 45.21 -0.50 7.72
C VAL A 81 45.96 -0.89 8.99
N SER A 82 47.20 -0.37 9.18
CA SER A 82 47.99 -0.62 10.41
C SER A 82 47.30 -0.07 11.67
N THR A 83 46.59 1.07 11.54
CA THR A 83 45.86 1.72 12.63
C THR A 83 44.59 0.99 13.05
N LEU A 84 44.05 0.10 12.22
CA LEU A 84 42.84 -0.65 12.52
C LEU A 84 43.15 -1.74 13.56
N GLU A 85 42.83 -1.50 14.80
CA GLU A 85 43.08 -2.46 15.91
C GLU A 85 41.87 -3.39 16.10
N ASN A 86 42.11 -4.59 16.64
CA ASN A 86 41.05 -5.53 17.01
C ASN A 86 40.37 -5.10 18.33
N ASN A 87 39.76 -3.93 18.29
CA ASN A 87 38.93 -3.38 19.37
C ASN A 87 37.54 -3.13 18.84
N VAL A 88 36.73 -4.21 18.76
CA VAL A 88 35.38 -4.17 18.18
C VAL A 88 34.40 -3.52 19.14
N SER A 89 33.48 -2.77 18.58
CA SER A 89 32.36 -2.15 19.29
C SER A 89 31.28 -3.20 19.62
N GLU A 90 30.40 -2.87 20.55
CA GLU A 90 29.20 -3.69 20.79
C GLU A 90 28.39 -3.78 19.48
N THR A 91 28.00 -5.01 19.11
CA THR A 91 27.50 -5.32 17.77
C THR A 91 26.21 -4.57 17.43
N ASN A 92 25.23 -4.52 18.34
CA ASN A 92 23.95 -3.86 18.03
C ASN A 92 24.13 -2.34 17.90
N TRP A 93 24.92 -1.74 18.80
CA TRP A 93 25.25 -0.31 18.69
C TRP A 93 26.00 0.00 17.39
N ALA A 94 26.93 -0.87 16.99
CA ALA A 94 27.67 -0.70 15.75
C ALA A 94 26.77 -0.80 14.51
N VAL A 95 25.84 -1.75 14.49
CA VAL A 95 24.82 -1.90 13.43
C VAL A 95 23.94 -0.65 13.32
N ASP A 96 23.35 -0.19 14.45
CA ASP A 96 22.47 0.99 14.48
C ASP A 96 23.20 2.27 14.04
N THR A 97 24.47 2.40 14.47
CA THR A 97 25.32 3.55 14.10
C THR A 97 25.64 3.52 12.62
N THR A 98 25.94 2.35 12.07
CA THR A 98 26.25 2.20 10.64
C THR A 98 25.00 2.41 9.77
N GLU A 99 23.83 1.92 10.18
CA GLU A 99 22.58 2.19 9.48
C GLU A 99 22.29 3.68 9.37
N ARG A 100 22.45 4.41 10.50
CA ARG A 100 22.27 5.87 10.52
C ARG A 100 23.27 6.56 9.60
N TRP A 101 24.54 6.17 9.67
CA TRP A 101 25.57 6.71 8.78
C TRP A 101 25.28 6.42 7.30
N CYS A 102 24.89 5.20 6.93
CA CYS A 102 24.50 4.85 5.56
C CYS A 102 23.32 5.69 5.07
N ARG A 103 22.32 5.92 5.91
CA ARG A 103 21.15 6.75 5.60
C ARG A 103 21.55 8.21 5.37
N ASP A 104 22.37 8.77 6.25
CA ASP A 104 22.84 10.15 6.13
C ASP A 104 23.69 10.33 4.86
N ARG A 105 24.56 9.36 4.53
CA ARG A 105 25.36 9.37 3.29
C ARG A 105 24.49 9.21 2.05
N ALA A 106 23.52 8.33 2.06
CA ALA A 106 22.57 8.16 0.95
C ALA A 106 21.78 9.46 0.68
N ILE A 107 21.29 10.11 1.73
CA ILE A 107 20.58 11.39 1.62
C ILE A 107 21.49 12.47 1.06
N TYR A 108 22.72 12.57 1.56
CA TYR A 108 23.69 13.56 1.06
C TYR A 108 23.97 13.37 -0.43
N LEU A 109 24.26 12.13 -0.87
CA LEU A 109 24.52 11.83 -2.28
C LEU A 109 23.31 12.10 -3.17
N ALA A 110 22.11 11.72 -2.70
CA ALA A 110 20.86 11.99 -3.40
C ALA A 110 20.57 13.50 -3.57
N LEU A 111 20.88 14.31 -2.55
CA LEU A 111 20.78 15.76 -2.63
C LEU A 111 21.77 16.34 -3.64
N MET A 112 23.03 15.90 -3.61
CA MET A 112 24.05 16.35 -4.57
C MET A 112 23.69 15.96 -6.00
N GLU A 113 23.16 14.78 -6.21
CA GLU A 113 22.66 14.32 -7.51
C GLU A 113 21.44 15.15 -7.96
N SER A 114 20.50 15.39 -7.07
CA SER A 114 19.31 16.19 -7.33
C SER A 114 19.65 17.62 -7.74
N ILE A 115 20.68 18.24 -7.12
CA ILE A 115 21.19 19.55 -7.49
C ILE A 115 21.77 19.53 -8.91
N LYS A 116 22.59 18.52 -9.26
CA LYS A 116 23.15 18.39 -10.62
C LYS A 116 22.06 18.26 -11.69
N ILE A 117 21.00 17.50 -11.39
CA ILE A 117 19.85 17.34 -12.29
C ILE A 117 19.08 18.67 -12.42
N ALA A 118 18.86 19.38 -11.30
CA ALA A 118 18.17 20.66 -11.29
C ALA A 118 18.92 21.73 -12.09
N ASP A 119 20.26 21.74 -11.99
CA ASP A 119 21.16 22.66 -12.71
C ASP A 119 21.37 22.25 -14.18
N GLY A 120 20.80 21.13 -14.63
CA GLY A 120 20.94 20.67 -16.02
C GLY A 120 22.33 20.08 -16.35
N GLN A 121 23.12 19.71 -15.34
CA GLN A 121 24.45 19.10 -15.52
C GLN A 121 24.37 17.60 -15.82
N ASP A 122 23.22 16.97 -15.60
CA ASP A 122 22.96 15.57 -15.92
C ASP A 122 21.96 15.46 -17.07
N GLU A 123 22.45 15.22 -18.28
CA GLU A 123 21.62 15.07 -19.49
C GLU A 123 20.83 13.75 -19.53
N LYS A 124 21.14 12.78 -18.66
CA LYS A 124 20.53 11.45 -18.68
C LYS A 124 19.27 11.35 -17.80
N LYS A 125 19.13 12.23 -16.80
CA LYS A 125 18.02 12.19 -15.84
C LYS A 125 17.16 13.45 -15.95
N SER A 126 15.82 13.25 -15.96
CA SER A 126 14.88 14.37 -15.96
C SER A 126 14.65 14.87 -14.53
N ARG A 127 14.20 16.14 -14.40
CA ARG A 127 13.82 16.71 -13.09
C ARG A 127 12.73 15.93 -12.36
N ASP A 128 11.88 15.20 -13.10
CA ASP A 128 10.83 14.35 -12.53
C ASP A 128 11.38 13.13 -11.78
N SER A 129 12.66 12.78 -11.97
CA SER A 129 13.32 11.69 -11.23
C SER A 129 13.76 12.09 -9.82
N ILE A 130 13.87 13.37 -9.50
CA ILE A 130 14.35 13.89 -8.21
C ILE A 130 13.54 13.33 -7.02
N PRO A 131 12.20 13.34 -7.02
CA PRO A 131 11.44 12.77 -5.90
C PRO A 131 11.74 11.30 -5.66
N SER A 132 11.92 10.51 -6.73
CA SER A 132 12.25 9.08 -6.63
C SER A 132 13.64 8.85 -6.05
N ILE A 133 14.63 9.64 -6.45
CA ILE A 133 16.02 9.58 -5.94
C ILE A 133 16.02 9.85 -4.42
N LEU A 134 15.36 10.92 -3.99
CA LEU A 134 15.27 11.27 -2.57
C LEU A 134 14.49 10.22 -1.76
N GLN A 135 13.40 9.69 -2.32
CA GLN A 135 12.60 8.64 -1.66
C GLN A 135 13.41 7.36 -1.47
N GLN A 136 14.21 6.95 -2.45
CA GLN A 136 15.10 5.80 -2.34
C GLN A 136 16.17 5.99 -1.27
N ALA A 137 16.75 7.19 -1.17
CA ALA A 137 17.73 7.50 -0.13
C ALA A 137 17.13 7.47 1.28
N LEU A 138 15.89 7.96 1.45
CA LEU A 138 15.18 7.92 2.72
C LEU A 138 14.75 6.51 3.13
N ALA A 139 14.62 5.59 2.17
CA ALA A 139 14.22 4.21 2.40
C ALA A 139 15.40 3.28 2.79
N VAL A 140 16.62 3.80 2.90
CA VAL A 140 17.79 3.00 3.33
C VAL A 140 17.56 2.51 4.76
N SER A 141 17.48 1.17 4.91
CA SER A 141 17.30 0.47 6.18
C SER A 141 18.05 -0.86 6.13
N PHE A 142 18.57 -1.29 7.28
CA PHE A 142 19.22 -2.59 7.44
C PHE A 142 18.21 -3.67 7.85
N ASP A 143 16.97 -3.48 7.49
CA ASP A 143 15.94 -4.50 7.72
C ASP A 143 16.32 -5.78 6.95
N ASN A 144 16.78 -6.78 7.71
CA ASN A 144 17.19 -8.08 7.18
C ASN A 144 16.00 -9.01 6.89
N HIS A 145 14.77 -8.51 7.01
CA HIS A 145 13.58 -9.32 6.81
C HIS A 145 13.34 -9.62 5.32
N ILE A 146 14.29 -10.39 4.73
CA ILE A 146 14.15 -10.93 3.37
C ILE A 146 13.28 -12.18 3.42
N GLY A 147 11.97 -11.96 3.64
CA GLY A 147 11.03 -13.07 3.78
C GLY A 147 11.04 -13.68 5.18
N HIS A 148 10.30 -14.77 5.34
CA HIS A 148 10.11 -15.48 6.60
C HIS A 148 10.92 -16.77 6.58
N ASP A 149 11.94 -16.89 7.45
CA ASP A 149 12.66 -18.16 7.66
C ASP A 149 11.77 -19.11 8.45
N TYR A 150 11.25 -20.10 7.74
CA TYR A 150 10.22 -20.99 8.29
C TYR A 150 10.65 -21.73 9.56
N LEU A 151 11.94 -22.10 9.65
CA LEU A 151 12.45 -22.86 10.81
C LEU A 151 12.97 -21.95 11.92
N ASN A 152 13.60 -20.83 11.58
CA ASN A 152 14.23 -19.95 12.56
C ASN A 152 13.26 -18.93 13.16
N ASP A 153 12.26 -18.45 12.37
CA ASP A 153 11.29 -17.42 12.83
C ASP A 153 10.02 -18.06 13.44
N TYR A 154 10.10 -19.24 14.03
CA TYR A 154 8.91 -19.95 14.55
C TYR A 154 8.27 -19.24 15.74
N GLU A 155 9.05 -18.57 16.57
CA GLU A 155 8.55 -17.81 17.73
C GLU A 155 7.73 -16.60 17.27
N GLU A 156 8.28 -15.79 16.34
CA GLU A 156 7.59 -14.64 15.77
C GLU A 156 6.30 -15.07 15.04
N ARG A 157 6.36 -16.20 14.33
CA ARG A 157 5.19 -16.80 13.69
C ARG A 157 4.14 -17.25 14.70
N TYR A 158 4.55 -17.89 15.81
CA TYR A 158 3.63 -18.27 16.88
C TYR A 158 2.94 -17.05 17.49
N GLU A 159 3.67 -15.98 17.78
CA GLU A 159 3.12 -14.72 18.25
C GLU A 159 2.16 -14.10 17.22
N SER A 160 2.45 -14.20 15.93
CA SER A 160 1.58 -13.69 14.87
C SER A 160 0.22 -14.39 14.85
N TYR A 161 0.16 -15.68 15.15
CA TYR A 161 -1.10 -16.44 15.26
C TYR A 161 -1.99 -15.99 16.43
N HIS A 162 -1.39 -15.43 17.48
CA HIS A 162 -2.09 -14.97 18.67
C HIS A 162 -2.33 -13.45 18.66
N ARG A 163 -1.69 -12.71 17.75
CA ARG A 163 -1.94 -11.29 17.55
C ARG A 163 -3.31 -11.12 16.89
N LYS A 164 -4.21 -10.35 17.54
CA LYS A 164 -5.46 -9.96 16.89
C LYS A 164 -5.15 -9.11 15.66
N GLU A 165 -5.45 -9.65 14.49
CA GLU A 165 -5.39 -8.90 13.25
C GLU A 165 -6.38 -7.73 13.31
N GLU A 166 -5.90 -6.50 13.10
CA GLU A 166 -6.77 -5.35 12.99
C GLU A 166 -7.55 -5.45 11.67
N LYS A 167 -8.87 -5.57 11.81
CA LYS A 167 -9.80 -5.62 10.69
C LYS A 167 -10.73 -4.43 10.75
N ILE A 168 -11.20 -3.99 9.60
CA ILE A 168 -12.22 -2.96 9.51
C ILE A 168 -13.58 -3.64 9.46
N PRO A 169 -14.37 -3.57 10.55
CA PRO A 169 -15.68 -4.21 10.60
C PRO A 169 -16.67 -3.48 9.70
N PHE A 170 -17.60 -4.24 9.17
CA PHE A 170 -18.82 -3.69 8.59
C PHE A 170 -19.81 -3.35 9.71
N ASP A 171 -20.76 -2.47 9.43
CA ASP A 171 -21.93 -2.25 10.31
C ASP A 171 -23.01 -3.34 10.11
N LEU A 172 -22.73 -4.31 9.24
CA LEU A 172 -23.58 -5.43 8.90
C LEU A 172 -23.05 -6.71 9.56
N GLU A 173 -23.82 -7.27 10.47
CA GLU A 173 -23.46 -8.47 11.24
C GLU A 173 -23.08 -9.66 10.32
N TYR A 174 -23.83 -9.84 9.24
CA TYR A 174 -23.55 -10.91 8.27
C TYR A 174 -22.13 -10.81 7.69
N PHE A 175 -21.68 -9.60 7.28
CA PHE A 175 -20.35 -9.42 6.73
C PHE A 175 -19.28 -9.68 7.80
N ASN A 176 -19.49 -9.24 9.03
CA ASN A 176 -18.55 -9.49 10.13
C ASN A 176 -18.46 -11.00 10.43
N LYS A 177 -19.57 -11.73 10.31
CA LYS A 177 -19.58 -13.18 10.47
C LYS A 177 -18.75 -13.88 9.37
N ILE A 178 -18.98 -13.57 8.09
CA ILE A 178 -18.29 -14.22 6.98
C ILE A 178 -16.81 -13.80 6.86
N THR A 179 -16.45 -12.61 7.35
CA THR A 179 -15.05 -12.09 7.34
C THR A 179 -14.33 -12.33 8.67
N LYS A 180 -15.01 -12.91 9.67
CA LYS A 180 -14.51 -13.06 11.06
C LYS A 180 -13.99 -11.73 11.62
N GLY A 181 -14.83 -10.70 11.53
CA GLY A 181 -14.61 -9.41 12.18
C GLY A 181 -14.31 -8.24 11.26
N GLY A 182 -14.33 -8.39 9.94
CA GLY A 182 -14.17 -7.28 9.01
C GLY A 182 -13.13 -7.50 7.92
N LEU A 183 -12.78 -6.44 7.22
CA LEU A 183 -11.80 -6.45 6.12
C LEU A 183 -10.37 -6.40 6.69
N PRO A 184 -9.51 -7.38 6.38
CA PRO A 184 -8.11 -7.33 6.73
C PRO A 184 -7.34 -6.39 5.80
N ASN A 185 -6.21 -5.87 6.26
CA ASN A 185 -5.30 -5.08 5.45
C ASN A 185 -4.75 -5.89 4.26
N LYS A 186 -4.22 -5.19 3.25
CA LYS A 186 -3.58 -5.78 2.05
C LYS A 186 -4.54 -6.62 1.19
N THR A 187 -5.83 -6.28 1.18
CA THR A 187 -6.88 -7.04 0.48
C THR A 187 -7.59 -6.23 -0.59
N LEU A 188 -8.04 -6.91 -1.65
CA LEU A 188 -8.95 -6.37 -2.65
C LEU A 188 -10.34 -7.02 -2.49
N ASN A 189 -11.34 -6.20 -2.19
CA ASN A 189 -12.70 -6.61 -1.88
C ASN A 189 -13.65 -6.04 -2.94
N ILE A 190 -14.51 -6.87 -3.50
CA ILE A 190 -15.34 -6.52 -4.67
C ILE A 190 -16.81 -6.81 -4.43
N ALA A 191 -17.64 -5.79 -4.64
CA ALA A 191 -19.09 -5.93 -4.74
C ALA A 191 -19.50 -6.13 -6.21
N LEU A 192 -20.12 -7.25 -6.53
CA LEU A 192 -20.73 -7.52 -7.83
C LEU A 192 -22.18 -7.09 -7.80
N ALA A 193 -22.62 -6.25 -8.74
CA ALA A 193 -24.03 -5.87 -8.86
C ALA A 193 -24.42 -5.45 -10.28
N GLY A 194 -25.67 -5.63 -10.62
CA GLY A 194 -26.24 -5.11 -11.85
C GLY A 194 -26.29 -3.59 -11.89
N THR A 195 -26.52 -3.02 -13.08
CA THR A 195 -26.74 -1.59 -13.25
C THR A 195 -27.99 -1.15 -12.46
N GLY A 196 -27.88 -0.07 -11.69
CA GLY A 196 -29.02 0.44 -10.91
C GLY A 196 -29.32 -0.31 -9.61
N VAL A 197 -28.71 -1.44 -9.32
CA VAL A 197 -28.90 -2.20 -8.05
C VAL A 197 -28.42 -1.43 -6.81
N GLY A 198 -27.49 -0.47 -6.97
CA GLY A 198 -27.07 0.39 -5.86
C GLY A 198 -25.62 0.18 -5.41
N LYS A 199 -24.70 -0.18 -6.32
CA LYS A 199 -23.26 -0.32 -6.02
C LYS A 199 -22.67 0.89 -5.29
N SER A 200 -22.74 2.06 -5.89
CA SER A 200 -22.20 3.30 -5.32
C SER A 200 -22.87 3.67 -4.01
N LEU A 201 -24.16 3.39 -3.86
CA LEU A 201 -24.88 3.61 -2.61
C LEU A 201 -24.38 2.72 -1.49
N PHE A 202 -24.16 1.43 -1.79
CA PHE A 202 -23.58 0.50 -0.84
C PHE A 202 -22.16 0.96 -0.43
N MET A 203 -21.34 1.40 -1.39
CA MET A 203 -20.01 1.91 -1.10
C MET A 203 -20.03 3.19 -0.27
N CYS A 204 -20.92 4.14 -0.57
CA CYS A 204 -21.11 5.36 0.23
C CYS A 204 -21.57 5.03 1.65
N HIS A 205 -22.45 4.04 1.83
CA HIS A 205 -22.88 3.59 3.15
C HIS A 205 -21.70 2.99 3.92
N MET A 206 -20.93 2.09 3.31
CA MET A 206 -19.74 1.50 3.94
C MET A 206 -18.72 2.57 4.33
N ALA A 207 -18.48 3.56 3.45
CA ALA A 207 -17.58 4.68 3.74
C ALA A 207 -18.06 5.50 4.95
N SER A 208 -19.37 5.77 5.03
CA SER A 208 -19.98 6.47 6.15
C SER A 208 -19.85 5.68 7.47
N SER A 209 -20.08 4.36 7.41
CA SER A 209 -19.97 3.48 8.58
C SER A 209 -18.53 3.43 9.10
N VAL A 210 -17.54 3.32 8.22
CA VAL A 210 -16.12 3.29 8.59
C VAL A 210 -15.67 4.64 9.16
N LEU A 211 -16.14 5.76 8.60
CA LEU A 211 -15.89 7.10 9.15
C LEU A 211 -16.40 7.21 10.59
N LEU A 212 -17.62 6.73 10.87
CA LEU A 212 -18.19 6.75 12.22
C LEU A 212 -17.44 5.87 13.23
N GLN A 213 -16.67 4.91 12.77
CA GLN A 213 -15.78 4.09 13.59
C GLN A 213 -14.45 4.82 13.94
N GLY A 214 -14.29 6.09 13.52
CA GLY A 214 -13.08 6.87 13.76
C GLY A 214 -11.92 6.58 12.80
N LYS A 215 -12.19 5.90 11.68
CA LYS A 215 -11.19 5.55 10.69
C LYS A 215 -11.10 6.57 9.55
N ASN A 216 -9.92 6.69 8.95
CA ASN A 216 -9.69 7.55 7.79
C ASN A 216 -10.13 6.84 6.51
N VAL A 217 -10.94 7.48 5.72
CA VAL A 217 -11.53 6.94 4.50
C VAL A 217 -11.11 7.76 3.29
N LEU A 218 -10.55 7.12 2.27
CA LEU A 218 -10.35 7.72 0.95
C LEU A 218 -11.37 7.12 -0.01
N TYR A 219 -12.21 7.96 -0.59
CA TYR A 219 -13.18 7.57 -1.62
C TYR A 219 -12.77 8.14 -2.97
N ILE A 220 -12.41 7.28 -3.90
CA ILE A 220 -12.06 7.64 -5.27
C ILE A 220 -13.25 7.33 -6.17
N THR A 221 -13.75 8.33 -6.87
CA THR A 221 -14.84 8.16 -7.84
C THR A 221 -14.33 8.41 -9.26
N LEU A 222 -14.72 7.53 -10.20
CA LEU A 222 -14.46 7.67 -11.63
C LEU A 222 -15.76 7.74 -12.44
N GLU A 223 -16.92 7.56 -11.79
CA GLU A 223 -18.24 7.56 -12.41
C GLU A 223 -19.02 8.85 -12.12
N MET A 224 -18.90 9.37 -10.91
CA MET A 224 -19.71 10.49 -10.42
C MET A 224 -18.84 11.61 -9.87
N ALA A 225 -19.35 12.84 -9.94
CA ALA A 225 -18.72 14.00 -9.34
C ALA A 225 -18.59 13.88 -7.81
N GLU A 226 -17.53 14.49 -7.24
CA GLU A 226 -17.27 14.52 -5.78
C GLU A 226 -18.49 14.95 -4.98
N ASP A 227 -19.17 16.00 -5.44
CA ASP A 227 -20.37 16.55 -4.78
C ASP A 227 -21.53 15.55 -4.71
N ARG A 228 -21.70 14.73 -5.76
CA ARG A 228 -22.74 13.71 -5.81
C ARG A 228 -22.45 12.52 -4.88
N ILE A 229 -21.20 12.20 -4.69
CA ILE A 229 -20.79 11.21 -3.68
C ILE A 229 -20.99 11.80 -2.28
N ALA A 230 -20.58 13.06 -2.05
CA ALA A 230 -20.79 13.75 -0.79
C ALA A 230 -22.29 13.83 -0.41
N GLU A 231 -23.17 14.17 -1.35
CA GLU A 231 -24.61 14.19 -1.16
C GLU A 231 -25.17 12.83 -0.66
N ARG A 232 -24.65 11.71 -1.20
CA ARG A 232 -25.06 10.36 -0.78
C ARG A 232 -24.54 9.99 0.61
N ILE A 233 -23.31 10.41 0.92
CA ILE A 233 -22.72 10.23 2.25
C ILE A 233 -23.48 11.08 3.27
N ASP A 234 -23.81 12.34 2.94
CA ASP A 234 -24.61 13.21 3.79
C ASP A 234 -26.01 12.62 4.04
N ALA A 235 -26.70 12.13 3.00
CA ALA A 235 -27.99 11.46 3.16
C ALA A 235 -27.93 10.33 4.18
N ASN A 236 -26.85 9.57 4.15
CA ASN A 236 -26.61 8.47 5.07
C ASN A 236 -26.31 8.97 6.49
N LEU A 237 -25.32 9.85 6.65
CA LEU A 237 -24.87 10.34 7.95
C LEU A 237 -25.89 11.21 8.68
N LEU A 238 -26.62 12.01 7.93
CA LEU A 238 -27.66 12.91 8.48
C LEU A 238 -29.00 12.20 8.68
N ASN A 239 -29.13 10.97 8.20
CA ASN A 239 -30.35 10.17 8.22
C ASN A 239 -31.54 10.94 7.58
N VAL A 240 -31.36 11.37 6.33
CA VAL A 240 -32.34 12.10 5.56
C VAL A 240 -32.45 11.52 4.17
N ASN A 241 -33.59 11.72 3.51
CA ASN A 241 -33.73 11.34 2.11
C ASN A 241 -32.82 12.24 1.26
N ILE A 242 -32.17 11.69 0.25
CA ILE A 242 -31.26 12.44 -0.63
C ILE A 242 -31.98 13.62 -1.33
N LYS A 243 -33.26 13.48 -1.60
CA LYS A 243 -34.07 14.54 -2.23
C LYS A 243 -34.33 15.70 -1.29
N ASP A 244 -34.39 15.42 0.01
CA ASP A 244 -34.71 16.37 1.04
C ASP A 244 -33.47 17.15 1.54
N ILE A 245 -32.26 16.75 1.09
CA ILE A 245 -31.00 17.42 1.48
C ILE A 245 -31.02 18.89 1.06
N ILE A 246 -31.50 19.19 -0.13
CA ILE A 246 -31.54 20.55 -0.68
C ILE A 246 -32.45 21.48 0.11
N ASP A 247 -33.45 20.92 0.76
CA ASP A 247 -34.44 21.67 1.54
C ASP A 247 -34.05 21.82 3.03
N ILE A 248 -32.91 21.23 3.45
CA ILE A 248 -32.43 21.32 4.82
C ILE A 248 -31.95 22.75 5.11
N PRO A 249 -32.56 23.47 6.12
CA PRO A 249 -32.02 24.75 6.53
C PRO A 249 -30.56 24.64 6.98
N LYS A 250 -29.72 25.61 6.56
CA LYS A 250 -28.28 25.61 6.85
C LYS A 250 -27.95 25.40 8.31
N ALA A 251 -28.69 26.03 9.22
CA ALA A 251 -28.48 25.90 10.67
C ALA A 251 -28.67 24.45 11.17
N ILE A 252 -29.64 23.72 10.59
CA ILE A 252 -29.87 22.30 10.90
C ILE A 252 -28.77 21.44 10.32
N TYR A 253 -28.37 21.70 9.07
CA TYR A 253 -27.25 21.01 8.40
C TYR A 253 -25.96 21.17 9.24
N ASP A 254 -25.55 22.39 9.56
CA ASP A 254 -24.38 22.72 10.37
C ASP A 254 -24.42 22.03 11.75
N SER A 255 -25.56 22.01 12.40
CA SER A 255 -25.74 21.34 13.70
C SER A 255 -25.54 19.83 13.61
N LYS A 256 -26.08 19.18 12.55
CA LYS A 256 -25.95 17.76 12.32
C LYS A 256 -24.50 17.39 11.97
N VAL A 257 -23.85 18.13 11.07
CA VAL A 257 -22.43 17.91 10.70
C VAL A 257 -21.52 18.09 11.91
N ASN A 258 -21.73 19.12 12.71
CA ASN A 258 -20.98 19.33 13.97
C ASN A 258 -21.18 18.17 14.96
N THR A 259 -22.36 17.57 15.00
CA THR A 259 -22.65 16.41 15.85
C THR A 259 -21.87 15.19 15.36
N ILE A 260 -21.80 14.97 14.05
CA ILE A 260 -21.01 13.90 13.45
C ILE A 260 -19.52 14.13 13.71
N SER A 261 -19.01 15.31 13.45
CA SER A 261 -17.62 15.71 13.69
C SER A 261 -17.15 15.49 15.14
N LYS A 262 -18.06 15.62 16.12
CA LYS A 262 -17.78 15.32 17.53
C LYS A 262 -17.79 13.82 17.85
N LYS A 263 -18.45 13.01 17.03
CA LYS A 263 -18.56 11.56 17.25
C LYS A 263 -17.42 10.75 16.64
N THR A 264 -16.74 11.29 15.64
CA THR A 264 -15.64 10.59 14.96
C THR A 264 -14.36 11.42 14.99
N GLN A 265 -13.23 10.73 15.13
CA GLN A 265 -11.89 11.29 14.91
C GLN A 265 -11.38 10.99 13.48
N GLY A 266 -12.13 10.19 12.73
CA GLY A 266 -11.81 9.84 11.35
C GLY A 266 -12.03 11.02 10.39
N THR A 267 -11.37 10.93 9.24
CA THR A 267 -11.49 11.89 8.15
C THR A 267 -11.90 11.15 6.89
N LEU A 268 -12.85 11.70 6.11
CA LEU A 268 -13.24 11.18 4.83
C LEU A 268 -12.86 12.18 3.74
N ILE A 269 -12.08 11.71 2.76
CA ILE A 269 -11.68 12.50 1.58
C ILE A 269 -12.27 11.85 0.35
N ILE A 270 -12.97 12.64 -0.47
CA ILE A 270 -13.50 12.24 -1.77
C ILE A 270 -12.61 12.83 -2.84
N LYS A 271 -12.23 12.02 -3.84
CA LYS A 271 -11.43 12.46 -4.98
C LYS A 271 -12.03 11.93 -6.28
N GLU A 272 -12.35 12.86 -7.17
CA GLU A 272 -12.83 12.55 -8.51
C GLU A 272 -11.67 12.42 -9.50
N TYR A 273 -11.78 11.45 -10.40
CA TYR A 273 -10.99 11.32 -11.62
C TYR A 273 -11.92 11.13 -12.82
N PRO A 274 -11.57 11.68 -13.98
CA PRO A 274 -12.32 11.39 -15.20
C PRO A 274 -12.31 9.88 -15.49
N THR A 275 -13.42 9.39 -16.04
CA THR A 275 -13.57 7.98 -16.43
C THR A 275 -12.42 7.54 -17.34
N ALA A 276 -11.85 6.37 -17.09
CA ALA A 276 -10.75 5.74 -17.83
C ALA A 276 -9.43 6.56 -17.86
N SER A 277 -9.26 7.54 -16.96
CA SER A 277 -8.05 8.37 -16.95
C SER A 277 -7.04 7.99 -15.86
N ALA A 278 -7.50 7.33 -14.80
CA ALA A 278 -6.67 7.05 -13.64
C ALA A 278 -6.41 5.55 -13.44
N HIS A 279 -5.17 5.21 -13.13
CA HIS A 279 -4.69 3.86 -12.80
C HIS A 279 -4.02 3.85 -11.43
N SER A 280 -3.59 2.69 -10.95
CA SER A 280 -2.94 2.48 -9.64
C SER A 280 -1.79 3.46 -9.35
N GLY A 281 -1.01 3.85 -10.35
CA GLY A 281 0.08 4.83 -10.21
C GLY A 281 -0.43 6.24 -9.84
N HIS A 282 -1.55 6.69 -10.40
CA HIS A 282 -2.18 7.96 -10.02
C HIS A 282 -2.71 7.89 -8.58
N PHE A 283 -3.30 6.76 -8.19
CA PHE A 283 -3.78 6.57 -6.82
C PHE A 283 -2.63 6.55 -5.80
N LYS A 284 -1.51 5.92 -6.14
CA LYS A 284 -0.28 5.97 -5.32
C LYS A 284 0.26 7.40 -5.17
N SER A 285 0.28 8.17 -6.24
CA SER A 285 0.67 9.58 -6.20
C SER A 285 -0.27 10.41 -5.32
N LEU A 286 -1.59 10.17 -5.41
CA LEU A 286 -2.57 10.81 -4.54
C LEU A 286 -2.34 10.48 -3.06
N LEU A 287 -2.06 9.22 -2.73
CA LEU A 287 -1.76 8.79 -1.35
C LEU A 287 -0.54 9.54 -0.80
N ASN A 288 0.52 9.66 -1.58
CA ASN A 288 1.73 10.41 -1.21
C ASN A 288 1.41 11.91 -1.02
N GLU A 289 0.64 12.50 -1.92
CA GLU A 289 0.23 13.90 -1.83
C GLU A 289 -0.61 14.19 -0.58
N LEU A 290 -1.57 13.31 -0.27
CA LEU A 290 -2.41 13.43 0.93
C LEU A 290 -1.59 13.28 2.22
N ALA A 291 -0.64 12.35 2.24
CA ALA A 291 0.27 12.18 3.36
C ALA A 291 1.13 13.42 3.60
N LEU A 292 1.68 14.01 2.53
CA LEU A 292 2.55 15.19 2.61
C LEU A 292 1.78 16.48 2.94
N LYS A 293 0.66 16.73 2.24
CA LYS A 293 -0.06 18.02 2.34
C LYS A 293 -1.07 18.09 3.48
N LYS A 294 -1.66 16.95 3.85
CA LYS A 294 -2.75 16.89 4.83
C LYS A 294 -2.44 16.00 6.03
N SER A 295 -1.24 15.40 6.10
CA SER A 295 -0.87 14.38 7.09
C SER A 295 -1.92 13.26 7.17
N PHE A 296 -2.57 12.96 6.02
CA PHE A 296 -3.66 12.01 5.92
C PHE A 296 -3.16 10.69 5.35
N ARG A 297 -3.44 9.61 6.08
CA ARG A 297 -3.23 8.24 5.63
C ARG A 297 -4.56 7.49 5.79
N PRO A 298 -5.12 6.93 4.72
CA PRO A 298 -6.38 6.19 4.82
C PRO A 298 -6.18 4.84 5.51
N ASP A 299 -7.17 4.43 6.30
CA ASP A 299 -7.31 3.06 6.79
C ASP A 299 -7.99 2.16 5.76
N ILE A 300 -8.78 2.74 4.85
CA ILE A 300 -9.46 2.05 3.74
C ILE A 300 -9.56 2.96 2.52
N ILE A 301 -9.51 2.34 1.33
CA ILE A 301 -9.70 3.04 0.05
C ILE A 301 -10.91 2.45 -0.67
N PHE A 302 -11.88 3.29 -1.01
CA PHE A 302 -12.98 2.96 -1.92
C PHE A 302 -12.65 3.44 -3.33
N ILE A 303 -12.90 2.60 -4.35
CA ILE A 303 -12.71 2.94 -5.76
C ILE A 303 -13.99 2.62 -6.52
N ASP A 304 -14.72 3.64 -6.96
CA ASP A 304 -16.03 3.53 -7.62
C ASP A 304 -15.92 3.86 -9.12
N TYR A 305 -15.82 2.85 -9.99
CA TYR A 305 -15.68 1.43 -9.79
C TYR A 305 -14.58 0.84 -10.71
N LEU A 306 -14.15 -0.39 -10.44
CA LEU A 306 -12.97 -1.04 -11.02
C LEU A 306 -12.94 -1.03 -12.55
N ASN A 307 -14.05 -1.38 -13.23
CA ASN A 307 -14.07 -1.57 -14.68
C ASN A 307 -13.82 -0.28 -15.49
N ILE A 308 -13.98 0.90 -14.88
CA ILE A 308 -13.73 2.20 -15.50
C ILE A 308 -12.40 2.83 -15.08
N CYS A 309 -11.55 2.09 -14.35
CA CYS A 309 -10.16 2.48 -14.13
C CYS A 309 -9.34 2.24 -15.40
N ALA A 310 -8.22 2.96 -15.53
CA ALA A 310 -7.20 2.65 -16.51
C ALA A 310 -6.22 1.60 -15.97
N SER A 311 -5.51 0.90 -16.86
CA SER A 311 -4.38 0.05 -16.49
C SER A 311 -3.07 0.74 -16.86
N SER A 312 -2.08 0.68 -15.97
CA SER A 312 -0.73 1.18 -16.23
C SER A 312 0.05 0.31 -17.21
N ARG A 313 -0.36 -0.95 -17.39
CA ARG A 313 0.33 -1.95 -18.23
C ARG A 313 -0.01 -1.82 -19.71
N TYR A 314 -1.15 -1.23 -20.06
CA TYR A 314 -1.63 -1.17 -21.42
C TYR A 314 -1.79 0.28 -21.89
N LYS A 315 -1.20 0.61 -23.05
CA LYS A 315 -1.40 1.90 -23.70
C LYS A 315 -2.76 1.90 -24.41
N SER A 316 -3.43 3.05 -24.44
CA SER A 316 -4.79 3.23 -25.01
C SER A 316 -4.94 2.82 -26.49
N ASN A 317 -3.85 2.59 -27.23
CA ASN A 317 -3.87 2.22 -28.65
C ASN A 317 -3.73 0.72 -28.92
N PHE A 318 -3.67 -0.14 -27.89
CA PHE A 318 -3.59 -1.59 -28.08
C PHE A 318 -4.99 -2.20 -27.99
N SER A 319 -5.33 -3.03 -29.01
CA SER A 319 -6.52 -3.89 -28.97
C SER A 319 -6.30 -5.03 -27.97
N VAL A 320 -6.56 -4.75 -26.70
CA VAL A 320 -6.49 -5.74 -25.63
C VAL A 320 -7.89 -6.32 -25.41
N ASN A 321 -7.97 -7.63 -25.22
CA ASN A 321 -9.21 -8.27 -24.81
C ASN A 321 -9.65 -7.69 -23.44
N SER A 322 -10.91 -7.31 -23.32
CA SER A 322 -11.51 -6.76 -22.10
C SER A 322 -11.22 -7.61 -20.86
N TYR A 323 -11.22 -8.92 -21.01
CA TYR A 323 -10.80 -9.88 -19.96
C TYR A 323 -9.41 -9.59 -19.39
N SER A 324 -8.39 -9.48 -20.25
CA SER A 324 -7.02 -9.24 -19.84
C SER A 324 -6.83 -7.85 -19.23
N TYR A 325 -7.60 -6.88 -19.74
CA TYR A 325 -7.57 -5.51 -19.26
C TYR A 325 -8.12 -5.38 -17.83
N ILE A 326 -9.31 -5.95 -17.58
CA ILE A 326 -9.94 -5.94 -16.25
C ILE A 326 -9.11 -6.73 -15.23
N LYS A 327 -8.53 -7.86 -15.65
CA LYS A 327 -7.61 -8.64 -14.82
C LYS A 327 -6.40 -7.80 -14.41
N ALA A 328 -5.78 -7.07 -15.35
CA ALA A 328 -4.62 -6.23 -15.06
C ALA A 328 -4.98 -5.12 -14.06
N ILE A 329 -6.11 -4.44 -14.22
CA ILE A 329 -6.60 -3.43 -13.26
C ILE A 329 -6.76 -4.06 -11.87
N ALA A 330 -7.38 -5.24 -11.77
CA ALA A 330 -7.56 -5.92 -10.49
C ALA A 330 -6.22 -6.28 -9.83
N GLU A 331 -5.25 -6.78 -10.60
CA GLU A 331 -3.90 -7.08 -10.11
C GLU A 331 -3.16 -5.82 -9.65
N GLU A 332 -3.28 -4.72 -10.38
CA GLU A 332 -2.69 -3.43 -10.01
C GLU A 332 -3.31 -2.87 -8.73
N LEU A 333 -4.63 -2.92 -8.58
CA LEU A 333 -5.32 -2.47 -7.36
C LEU A 333 -4.97 -3.36 -6.16
N ARG A 334 -4.87 -4.68 -6.38
CA ARG A 334 -4.43 -5.58 -5.32
C ARG A 334 -2.97 -5.32 -4.92
N GLY A 335 -2.09 -5.03 -5.88
CA GLY A 335 -0.72 -4.58 -5.64
C GLY A 335 -0.69 -3.31 -4.78
N LEU A 336 -1.51 -2.31 -5.14
CA LEU A 336 -1.64 -1.07 -4.37
C LEU A 336 -2.11 -1.32 -2.93
N ALA A 337 -3.07 -2.23 -2.71
CA ALA A 337 -3.54 -2.60 -1.37
C ALA A 337 -2.41 -3.19 -0.51
N VAL A 338 -1.56 -4.04 -1.10
CA VAL A 338 -0.40 -4.65 -0.42
C VAL A 338 0.67 -3.60 -0.11
N GLU A 339 1.04 -2.76 -1.08
CA GLU A 339 2.05 -1.72 -0.91
C GLU A 339 1.64 -0.65 0.12
N SER A 340 0.36 -0.25 0.11
CA SER A 340 -0.17 0.76 1.02
C SER A 340 -0.57 0.20 2.39
N ASN A 341 -0.55 -1.13 2.55
CA ASN A 341 -0.97 -1.86 3.75
C ASN A 341 -2.42 -1.54 4.20
N VAL A 342 -3.33 -1.33 3.25
CA VAL A 342 -4.75 -1.01 3.52
C VAL A 342 -5.67 -1.89 2.69
N PRO A 343 -6.92 -2.18 3.13
CA PRO A 343 -7.91 -2.80 2.27
C PRO A 343 -8.38 -1.82 1.19
N ILE A 344 -8.53 -2.33 -0.03
CA ILE A 344 -9.23 -1.63 -1.11
C ILE A 344 -10.58 -2.28 -1.31
N PHE A 345 -11.61 -1.45 -1.37
CA PHE A 345 -12.98 -1.86 -1.67
C PHE A 345 -13.41 -1.26 -3.00
N SER A 346 -13.87 -2.09 -3.93
CA SER A 346 -14.37 -1.63 -5.22
C SER A 346 -15.63 -2.39 -5.64
N ALA A 347 -16.18 -2.04 -6.78
CA ALA A 347 -17.33 -2.70 -7.35
C ALA A 347 -17.05 -3.14 -8.79
N THR A 348 -17.85 -4.09 -9.27
CA THR A 348 -17.89 -4.52 -10.67
C THR A 348 -19.34 -4.75 -11.10
N GLN A 349 -19.58 -4.77 -12.41
CA GLN A 349 -20.89 -5.02 -12.96
C GLN A 349 -21.07 -6.49 -13.32
N THR A 350 -22.33 -6.95 -13.29
CA THR A 350 -22.70 -8.27 -13.84
C THR A 350 -22.77 -8.23 -15.37
N THR A 351 -22.64 -9.39 -16.00
CA THR A 351 -22.99 -9.60 -17.41
C THR A 351 -24.47 -9.32 -17.66
N ARG A 352 -24.86 -9.17 -18.94
CA ARG A 352 -26.27 -9.01 -19.30
C ARG A 352 -27.13 -10.21 -18.86
N SER A 353 -26.58 -11.42 -18.95
CA SER A 353 -27.26 -12.66 -18.45
C SER A 353 -27.37 -12.68 -16.93
N GLY A 354 -26.36 -12.25 -16.20
CA GLY A 354 -26.37 -12.17 -14.74
C GLY A 354 -27.29 -11.07 -14.19
N PHE A 355 -27.65 -10.06 -15.02
CA PHE A 355 -28.58 -9.00 -14.62
C PHE A 355 -30.00 -9.51 -14.34
N SER A 356 -30.46 -10.48 -15.12
CA SER A 356 -31.81 -11.11 -14.96
C SER A 356 -31.77 -12.33 -14.04
N SER A 357 -30.60 -12.75 -13.54
CA SER A 357 -30.47 -13.91 -12.67
C SER A 357 -30.84 -13.55 -11.23
N SER A 358 -31.74 -14.33 -10.65
CA SER A 358 -32.04 -14.27 -9.21
C SER A 358 -30.93 -14.90 -8.34
N ASP A 359 -29.97 -15.60 -8.96
CA ASP A 359 -28.86 -16.27 -8.29
C ASP A 359 -27.54 -16.12 -9.05
N PRO A 360 -26.98 -14.90 -9.13
CA PRO A 360 -25.71 -14.66 -9.81
C PRO A 360 -24.55 -15.44 -9.17
N ASP A 361 -23.62 -15.89 -10.04
CA ASP A 361 -22.41 -16.62 -9.63
C ASP A 361 -21.14 -15.88 -10.12
N LEU A 362 -19.96 -16.41 -9.80
CA LEU A 362 -18.66 -15.88 -10.24
C LEU A 362 -18.54 -15.80 -11.77
N THR A 363 -19.28 -16.64 -12.50
CA THR A 363 -19.35 -16.62 -13.96
C THR A 363 -20.11 -15.41 -14.54
N ASP A 364 -20.91 -14.75 -13.72
CA ASP A 364 -21.73 -13.59 -14.10
C ASP A 364 -20.97 -12.26 -13.98
N THR A 365 -19.67 -12.30 -13.62
CA THR A 365 -18.83 -11.09 -13.65
C THR A 365 -18.67 -10.61 -15.09
N SER A 366 -19.05 -9.35 -15.36
CA SER A 366 -18.92 -8.79 -16.69
C SER A 366 -17.45 -8.84 -17.13
N GLU A 367 -17.23 -9.46 -18.29
CA GLU A 367 -16.00 -9.43 -19.05
C GLU A 367 -14.77 -10.15 -18.44
N SER A 368 -14.82 -10.81 -17.24
CA SER A 368 -13.57 -11.37 -16.69
C SER A 368 -13.69 -12.45 -15.62
N PHE A 369 -13.30 -13.68 -15.94
CA PHE A 369 -12.91 -14.69 -14.94
C PHE A 369 -11.64 -14.31 -14.16
N GLY A 370 -10.84 -13.36 -14.65
CA GLY A 370 -9.61 -12.90 -14.02
C GLY A 370 -9.86 -12.09 -12.75
N LEU A 371 -10.97 -11.37 -12.67
CA LEU A 371 -11.33 -10.61 -11.48
C LEU A 371 -11.63 -11.52 -10.28
N PRO A 372 -12.50 -12.56 -10.39
CA PRO A 372 -12.67 -13.54 -9.32
C PRO A 372 -11.37 -14.22 -8.88
N ALA A 373 -10.44 -14.46 -9.80
CA ALA A 373 -9.15 -15.06 -9.45
C ALA A 373 -8.30 -14.14 -8.56
N THR A 374 -8.34 -12.84 -8.79
CA THR A 374 -7.50 -11.84 -8.14
C THR A 374 -8.07 -11.33 -6.81
N ALA A 375 -9.38 -11.08 -6.74
CA ALA A 375 -10.04 -10.56 -5.54
C ALA A 375 -9.89 -11.50 -4.34
N ASP A 376 -9.81 -10.93 -3.16
CA ASP A 376 -9.71 -11.67 -1.89
C ASP A 376 -11.09 -11.99 -1.30
N LEU A 377 -12.04 -11.05 -1.39
CA LEU A 377 -13.45 -11.23 -1.04
C LEU A 377 -14.32 -10.76 -2.21
N MET A 378 -15.33 -11.55 -2.57
CA MET A 378 -16.37 -11.13 -3.52
C MET A 378 -17.75 -11.51 -3.00
N PHE A 379 -18.69 -10.60 -3.16
CA PHE A 379 -20.09 -10.84 -2.88
C PHE A 379 -20.97 -10.13 -3.92
N ALA A 380 -22.16 -10.67 -4.15
CA ALA A 380 -23.15 -10.08 -5.04
C ALA A 380 -24.21 -9.35 -4.23
N LEU A 381 -24.58 -8.18 -4.76
CA LEU A 381 -25.79 -7.44 -4.36
C LEU A 381 -26.86 -7.75 -5.38
N ILE A 382 -27.97 -8.34 -4.94
CA ILE A 382 -29.05 -8.84 -5.79
C ILE A 382 -30.32 -8.09 -5.43
N SER A 383 -30.97 -7.52 -6.45
CA SER A 383 -32.28 -6.90 -6.35
C SER A 383 -33.23 -7.55 -7.34
N THR A 384 -34.34 -8.06 -6.87
CA THR A 384 -35.46 -8.55 -7.67
C THR A 384 -36.67 -7.67 -7.43
N GLU A 385 -37.66 -7.70 -8.32
CA GLU A 385 -38.91 -6.92 -8.13
C GLU A 385 -39.57 -7.22 -6.78
N GLU A 386 -39.56 -8.47 -6.34
CA GLU A 386 -40.07 -8.89 -5.02
C GLU A 386 -39.30 -8.26 -3.88
N LEU A 387 -37.94 -8.27 -3.98
CA LEU A 387 -37.09 -7.68 -2.97
C LEU A 387 -37.22 -6.16 -2.93
N GLU A 388 -37.41 -5.53 -4.09
CA GLU A 388 -37.64 -4.09 -4.21
C GLU A 388 -38.94 -3.68 -3.53
N GLN A 389 -40.04 -4.44 -3.74
CA GLN A 389 -41.32 -4.19 -3.08
C GLN A 389 -41.20 -4.33 -1.55
N LEU A 390 -40.35 -5.24 -1.08
CA LEU A 390 -40.07 -5.43 0.35
C LEU A 390 -39.01 -4.44 0.90
N GLY A 391 -38.42 -3.61 0.05
CA GLY A 391 -37.32 -2.72 0.44
C GLY A 391 -36.07 -3.48 0.89
N GLN A 392 -35.76 -4.62 0.28
CA GLN A 392 -34.68 -5.51 0.65
C GLN A 392 -33.67 -5.66 -0.49
N ILE A 393 -32.42 -5.89 -0.13
CA ILE A 393 -31.37 -6.36 -1.03
C ILE A 393 -30.83 -7.67 -0.48
N MET A 394 -30.68 -8.67 -1.34
CA MET A 394 -30.05 -9.92 -0.99
C MET A 394 -28.54 -9.83 -1.21
N VAL A 395 -27.77 -10.32 -0.24
CA VAL A 395 -26.30 -10.40 -0.34
C VAL A 395 -25.92 -11.87 -0.41
N LYS A 396 -25.11 -12.22 -1.42
CA LYS A 396 -24.59 -13.58 -1.61
C LYS A 396 -23.06 -13.55 -1.62
N GLN A 397 -22.43 -14.34 -0.74
CA GLN A 397 -20.98 -14.52 -0.79
C GLN A 397 -20.61 -15.35 -2.01
N LEU A 398 -19.71 -14.84 -2.85
CA LEU A 398 -19.21 -15.52 -4.05
C LEU A 398 -17.83 -16.12 -3.84
N LYS A 399 -16.94 -15.38 -3.17
CA LYS A 399 -15.58 -15.80 -2.88
C LYS A 399 -15.10 -15.24 -1.54
N ASN A 400 -14.35 -16.04 -0.80
CA ASN A 400 -13.68 -15.63 0.43
C ASN A 400 -12.38 -16.42 0.61
N ARG A 401 -11.23 -15.72 0.58
CA ARG A 401 -9.92 -16.36 0.78
C ARG A 401 -9.56 -16.55 2.24
N TYR A 402 -10.23 -15.84 3.14
CA TYR A 402 -9.85 -15.78 4.56
C TYR A 402 -10.70 -16.69 5.45
N ASN A 403 -11.76 -17.25 4.87
CA ASN A 403 -12.69 -18.12 5.61
C ASN A 403 -13.25 -19.22 4.71
N ASP A 404 -13.92 -20.17 5.35
CA ASP A 404 -14.61 -21.24 4.68
C ASP A 404 -15.67 -20.68 3.70
N PRO A 405 -15.54 -20.94 2.39
CA PRO A 405 -16.49 -20.47 1.39
C PRO A 405 -17.84 -21.24 1.47
N THR A 406 -17.96 -22.27 2.32
CA THR A 406 -19.16 -23.10 2.41
C THR A 406 -20.32 -22.42 3.15
N ASP A 407 -20.08 -21.34 3.92
CA ASP A 407 -21.17 -20.54 4.52
C ASP A 407 -21.81 -19.60 3.47
N ARG A 408 -22.30 -20.20 2.37
CA ARG A 408 -22.92 -19.51 1.22
C ARG A 408 -24.37 -19.10 1.45
N LYS A 409 -24.81 -18.97 2.70
CA LYS A 409 -26.20 -18.60 2.97
C LYS A 409 -26.43 -17.16 2.54
N SER A 410 -27.28 -17.01 1.52
CA SER A 410 -27.81 -15.70 1.16
C SER A 410 -28.58 -15.12 2.35
N THR A 411 -28.25 -13.90 2.76
CA THR A 411 -28.94 -13.21 3.84
C THR A 411 -29.73 -12.07 3.23
N ARG A 412 -31.01 -12.01 3.57
CA ARG A 412 -31.88 -10.88 3.23
C ARG A 412 -31.64 -9.75 4.23
N LEU A 413 -31.33 -8.58 3.75
CA LEU A 413 -31.23 -7.39 4.57
C LEU A 413 -32.60 -6.73 4.66
N ASN A 414 -33.18 -6.73 5.83
CA ASN A 414 -34.47 -6.06 6.06
C ASN A 414 -34.29 -4.56 6.27
N SER A 415 -35.11 -3.79 5.60
CA SER A 415 -35.11 -2.31 5.69
C SER A 415 -35.33 -1.76 7.10
N SER A 416 -35.94 -2.56 8.00
CA SER A 416 -36.32 -2.15 9.34
C SER A 416 -35.18 -2.15 10.39
N HIS A 417 -33.99 -2.69 10.04
CA HIS A 417 -32.93 -2.88 11.02
C HIS A 417 -31.62 -2.16 10.75
N LEU A 418 -31.53 -1.40 9.66
CA LEU A 418 -30.22 -0.85 9.25
C LEU A 418 -30.31 0.48 8.49
N VAL A 419 -29.43 1.38 8.85
CA VAL A 419 -29.20 2.67 8.17
C VAL A 419 -28.93 2.50 6.66
N ILE A 420 -28.33 1.36 6.24
CA ILE A 420 -28.14 1.00 4.82
C ILE A 420 -29.44 0.92 4.06
N SER A 421 -30.41 0.24 4.66
CA SER A 421 -31.70 0.09 3.99
C SER A 421 -32.36 1.44 3.79
N TYR A 422 -32.06 2.43 4.65
CA TYR A 422 -32.62 3.75 4.50
C TYR A 422 -31.98 4.53 3.35
N ALA A 423 -30.64 4.53 3.19
CA ALA A 423 -29.96 5.21 2.09
C ALA A 423 -30.22 4.55 0.73
N VAL A 424 -30.17 3.21 0.65
CA VAL A 424 -30.50 2.45 -0.55
C VAL A 424 -31.98 2.52 -0.87
N PHE A 425 -32.84 2.49 0.15
CA PHE A 425 -34.27 2.53 0.04
C PHE A 425 -34.81 3.90 -0.38
N CYS A 426 -34.25 4.98 0.14
CA CYS A 426 -34.64 6.33 -0.24
C CYS A 426 -34.36 6.69 -1.70
N LEU A 427 -33.40 6.01 -2.34
CA LEU A 427 -33.09 6.21 -3.76
C LEU A 427 -33.98 5.40 -4.71
N LYS A 428 -34.65 4.34 -4.23
CA LYS A 428 -35.52 3.50 -5.05
C LYS A 428 -37.02 3.82 -4.93
N LYS A 429 -37.44 4.60 -3.96
CA LYS A 429 -38.82 5.06 -3.85
C LYS A 429 -39.08 6.26 -4.75
N LYS A 430 -38.71 6.10 -6.09
CA LYS A 430 -39.43 6.66 -7.21
C LYS A 430 -38.92 6.15 -8.51
#